data_d60a81346861f5cdbfbe93941631663a
#
_entry.id   d60a81346861f5cdbfbe93941631663a
#
_cell.length_a   1.000
_cell.length_b   1.000
_cell.length_c   1.000
_cell.angle_alpha   90.00
_cell.angle_beta   90.00
_cell.angle_gamma   90.00
#
_symmetry.space_group_name_H-M   'P 1'
#
loop_
_entity.id
_entity.type
_entity.pdbx_description
1 polymer ?
#
loop_
_entity_poly.entity_id
_entity_poly.type
_entity_poly.pdbx_seq_one_letter_code
_entity_poly.pdbx_strand_id
1 'polypeptide(L)'
;MTNLQIAALAQPSMVTQLLTADGGEWEVSKHLQEIMALAADGTLYLSESHQNDIHVLSFIDRLDRRGFRYQLNLTDLQTIHQLYRAVAMDGLVDSDGQRATQMQERVVKIIRKATELRASDVHFVVSPAGTGSKIRFRVDGLLKTVEQFRSQELHELCATIYQSMCDVAEPLFKPQLDQDARMSQTFVEKLNLFGARIATRPRAGGFLMILRLLYDDTGLDSLEQLGYLPEQNALFDRMMRMPYGINILSGPTGSGKSMTLKVTMEGLDKLHGGSKHILTIEDPPEYRIRGEGINQTPLVYDATDPDAERQAWAAGIANGMRLDPDYMMIGEVRDLFAAVAAFRGAMTGHGLWSTLHTNSAIGIVQRLKDLGVDPGLLFDPALLTGLINQSLLPKLCPHCKVRFQDHQDQLA
;
A
#
# COMPACT_ATOMS: atom_id res chain seq x y z
N MET A 1 32.95 40.03 -4.24
CA MET A 1 31.57 40.35 -3.82
C MET A 1 30.68 40.02 -4.98
N THR A 2 30.13 38.83 -5.01
CA THR A 2 29.32 38.32 -6.13
C THR A 2 27.85 38.45 -5.74
N ASN A 3 27.07 39.16 -6.53
CA ASN A 3 25.63 39.38 -6.33
C ASN A 3 24.84 38.06 -6.39
N LEU A 4 24.45 37.54 -5.25
CA LEU A 4 23.42 36.55 -5.15
C LEU A 4 22.07 37.26 -5.24
N GLN A 5 21.42 37.22 -6.40
CA GLN A 5 20.00 37.52 -6.51
C GLN A 5 19.20 36.25 -6.17
N ILE A 6 18.61 36.24 -5.00
CA ILE A 6 17.61 35.21 -4.62
C ILE A 6 16.31 35.60 -5.32
N ALA A 7 15.94 34.88 -6.36
CA ALA A 7 14.65 35.04 -7.01
C ALA A 7 13.61 34.18 -6.28
N ALA A 8 12.48 34.82 -5.89
CA ALA A 8 11.35 34.20 -5.23
C ALA A 8 10.71 33.12 -6.11
N LEU A 9 10.30 32.03 -5.44
CA LEU A 9 9.46 30.89 -5.87
C LEU A 9 8.68 31.12 -7.19
N ALA A 10 9.30 30.79 -8.30
CA ALA A 10 8.61 30.57 -9.57
C ALA A 10 8.28 29.07 -9.65
N GLN A 11 7.03 28.77 -10.01
CA GLN A 11 6.60 27.40 -10.34
C GLN A 11 7.55 26.81 -11.41
N PRO A 12 7.87 25.51 -11.38
CA PRO A 12 8.79 24.91 -12.35
C PRO A 12 8.22 25.08 -13.76
N SER A 13 8.85 25.99 -14.53
CA SER A 13 8.70 26.03 -15.99
C SER A 13 9.13 24.67 -16.53
N MET A 14 8.45 24.15 -17.55
CA MET A 14 8.77 22.87 -18.19
C MET A 14 10.28 22.79 -18.51
N VAL A 15 11.03 22.05 -17.69
CA VAL A 15 12.43 21.74 -17.95
C VAL A 15 12.44 20.61 -18.98
N THR A 16 12.83 20.93 -20.22
CA THR A 16 12.82 20.00 -21.35
C THR A 16 14.08 19.14 -21.46
N GLN A 17 15.19 19.53 -20.81
CA GLN A 17 16.43 18.77 -20.85
C GLN A 17 17.29 19.03 -19.60
N LEU A 18 17.86 17.96 -19.03
CA LEU A 18 18.86 18.03 -17.97
C LEU A 18 20.27 17.70 -18.52
N LEU A 19 21.20 18.59 -18.32
CA LEU A 19 22.59 18.42 -18.73
C LEU A 19 23.35 17.42 -17.85
N THR A 20 22.86 17.18 -16.62
CA THR A 20 23.44 16.24 -15.64
C THR A 20 22.87 14.82 -15.75
N ALA A 21 21.92 14.58 -16.65
CA ALA A 21 21.37 13.24 -16.90
C ALA A 21 22.38 12.33 -17.61
N ASP A 22 22.11 11.02 -17.64
CA ASP A 22 22.92 10.04 -18.34
C ASP A 22 23.04 10.40 -19.82
N GLY A 23 24.29 10.47 -20.34
CA GLY A 23 24.58 10.93 -21.71
C GLY A 23 24.51 12.44 -21.91
N GLY A 24 24.25 13.22 -20.86
CA GLY A 24 24.27 14.68 -20.92
C GLY A 24 25.69 15.26 -20.95
N GLU A 25 25.84 16.51 -21.41
CA GLU A 25 27.14 17.20 -21.52
C GLU A 25 27.89 17.32 -20.18
N TRP A 26 27.12 17.38 -19.08
CA TRP A 26 27.61 17.50 -17.70
C TRP A 26 27.20 16.30 -16.86
N GLU A 27 27.15 15.13 -17.46
CA GLU A 27 26.78 13.88 -16.77
C GLU A 27 27.48 13.76 -15.42
N VAL A 28 26.70 13.36 -14.38
CA VAL A 28 27.18 13.18 -13.02
C VAL A 28 26.81 11.79 -12.50
N SER A 29 27.46 11.36 -11.41
CA SER A 29 27.16 10.08 -10.76
C SER A 29 25.70 10.03 -10.28
N LYS A 30 25.14 8.81 -10.13
CA LYS A 30 23.78 8.60 -9.62
C LYS A 30 23.55 9.27 -8.26
N HIS A 31 24.55 9.23 -7.38
CA HIS A 31 24.49 9.92 -6.09
C HIS A 31 24.26 11.44 -6.25
N LEU A 32 24.96 12.09 -7.18
CA LEU A 32 24.77 13.52 -7.44
C LEU A 32 23.43 13.80 -8.15
N GLN A 33 22.93 12.89 -8.97
CA GLN A 33 21.59 13.00 -9.57
C GLN A 33 20.46 12.96 -8.52
N GLU A 34 20.70 12.40 -7.35
CA GLU A 34 19.72 12.40 -6.25
C GLU A 34 19.60 13.77 -5.57
N ILE A 35 20.67 14.58 -5.56
CA ILE A 35 20.78 15.79 -4.75
C ILE A 35 20.89 17.09 -5.55
N MET A 36 21.14 17.02 -6.86
CA MET A 36 21.25 18.18 -7.75
C MET A 36 20.88 17.86 -9.20
N ALA A 37 20.45 18.88 -9.97
CA ALA A 37 20.17 18.77 -11.40
C ALA A 37 20.50 20.08 -12.10
N LEU A 38 21.20 20.03 -13.25
CA LEU A 38 21.48 21.18 -14.09
C LEU A 38 20.61 21.13 -15.34
N ALA A 39 19.71 22.07 -15.49
CA ALA A 39 18.84 22.18 -16.66
C ALA A 39 19.55 22.90 -17.85
N ALA A 40 19.07 22.63 -19.06
CA ALA A 40 19.64 23.23 -20.30
C ALA A 40 19.48 24.78 -20.38
N ASP A 41 18.50 25.32 -19.63
CA ASP A 41 18.32 26.77 -19.49
C ASP A 41 19.35 27.45 -18.57
N GLY A 42 20.24 26.64 -17.97
CA GLY A 42 21.24 27.10 -17.01
C GLY A 42 20.78 27.13 -15.57
N THR A 43 19.58 26.62 -15.23
CA THR A 43 19.14 26.54 -13.84
C THR A 43 19.77 25.31 -13.16
N LEU A 44 20.55 25.56 -12.09
CA LEU A 44 21.11 24.52 -11.22
C LEU A 44 20.18 24.31 -10.00
N TYR A 45 19.40 23.26 -10.03
CA TYR A 45 18.59 22.82 -8.90
C TYR A 45 19.47 22.07 -7.91
N LEU A 46 19.41 22.44 -6.63
CA LEU A 46 20.24 21.85 -5.57
C LEU A 46 19.40 21.67 -4.31
N SER A 47 19.54 20.52 -3.69
CA SER A 47 18.90 20.23 -2.41
C SER A 47 19.38 21.20 -1.32
N GLU A 48 18.45 21.82 -0.59
CA GLU A 48 18.75 22.73 0.52
C GLU A 48 19.65 22.08 1.58
N SER A 49 19.48 20.79 1.85
CA SER A 49 20.28 20.04 2.83
C SER A 49 21.69 19.67 2.36
N HIS A 50 21.99 19.78 1.05
CA HIS A 50 23.25 19.32 0.45
C HIS A 50 24.11 20.44 -0.15
N GLN A 51 23.85 21.68 0.23
CA GLN A 51 24.59 22.85 -0.28
C GLN A 51 26.11 22.80 0.00
N ASN A 52 26.51 22.13 1.09
CA ASN A 52 27.90 22.01 1.51
C ASN A 52 28.52 20.64 1.16
N ASP A 53 27.82 19.82 0.34
CA ASP A 53 28.38 18.55 -0.12
C ASP A 53 29.62 18.77 -0.97
N ILE A 54 30.70 18.06 -0.67
CA ILE A 54 32.02 18.23 -1.32
C ILE A 54 31.96 17.93 -2.82
N HIS A 55 31.13 16.99 -3.24
CA HIS A 55 30.98 16.63 -4.66
C HIS A 55 30.15 17.65 -5.40
N VAL A 56 29.15 18.25 -4.76
CA VAL A 56 28.37 19.39 -5.29
C VAL A 56 29.26 20.60 -5.47
N LEU A 57 30.05 20.95 -4.44
CA LEU A 57 30.99 22.10 -4.53
C LEU A 57 32.05 21.88 -5.61
N SER A 58 32.55 20.65 -5.76
CA SER A 58 33.47 20.28 -6.84
C SER A 58 32.84 20.40 -8.24
N PHE A 59 31.54 20.05 -8.35
CA PHE A 59 30.81 20.23 -9.61
C PHE A 59 30.64 21.72 -9.97
N ILE A 60 30.27 22.53 -8.99
CA ILE A 60 30.15 24.01 -9.16
C ILE A 60 31.47 24.63 -9.59
N ASP A 61 32.58 24.28 -8.89
CA ASP A 61 33.93 24.74 -9.29
C ASP A 61 34.29 24.34 -10.73
N ARG A 62 33.88 23.17 -11.17
CA ARG A 62 34.06 22.72 -12.57
C ARG A 62 33.23 23.52 -13.57
N LEU A 63 31.98 23.92 -13.22
CA LEU A 63 31.17 24.84 -14.05
C LEU A 63 31.83 26.20 -14.16
N ASP A 64 32.30 26.77 -13.04
CA ASP A 64 32.94 28.09 -12.99
C ASP A 64 34.23 28.12 -13.81
N ARG A 65 35.10 27.09 -13.68
CA ARG A 65 36.35 26.98 -14.47
C ARG A 65 36.12 26.88 -15.97
N ARG A 66 35.00 26.31 -16.41
CA ARG A 66 34.61 26.23 -17.81
C ARG A 66 33.83 27.45 -18.31
N GLY A 67 33.57 28.43 -17.42
CA GLY A 67 32.80 29.63 -17.72
C GLY A 67 31.32 29.39 -18.01
N PHE A 68 30.76 28.28 -17.52
CA PHE A 68 29.34 27.99 -17.68
C PHE A 68 28.53 28.89 -16.75
N ARG A 69 27.59 29.65 -17.31
CA ARG A 69 26.70 30.50 -16.51
C ARG A 69 25.50 29.73 -16.04
N TYR A 70 25.30 29.68 -14.72
CA TYR A 70 24.15 29.01 -14.09
C TYR A 70 23.48 29.93 -13.09
N GLN A 71 22.20 29.62 -12.80
CA GLN A 71 21.42 30.24 -11.73
C GLN A 71 21.08 29.19 -10.71
N LEU A 72 21.49 29.37 -9.44
CA LEU A 72 21.24 28.44 -8.38
C LEU A 72 19.78 28.54 -7.90
N ASN A 73 19.07 27.42 -7.87
CA ASN A 73 17.73 27.27 -7.32
C ASN A 73 17.75 26.19 -6.23
N LEU A 74 17.54 26.61 -4.99
CA LEU A 74 17.47 25.69 -3.85
C LEU A 74 16.06 25.08 -3.78
N THR A 75 16.00 23.75 -3.63
CA THR A 75 14.75 23.01 -3.67
C THR A 75 14.82 21.74 -2.79
N ASP A 76 13.72 21.02 -2.66
CA ASP A 76 13.68 19.72 -1.99
C ASP A 76 14.12 18.58 -2.91
N LEU A 77 14.48 17.42 -2.31
CA LEU A 77 14.89 16.21 -3.04
C LEU A 77 13.80 15.68 -3.96
N GLN A 78 12.53 15.82 -3.56
CA GLN A 78 11.40 15.33 -4.32
C GLN A 78 11.27 16.07 -5.67
N THR A 79 11.48 17.38 -5.66
CA THR A 79 11.50 18.21 -6.88
C THR A 79 12.65 17.81 -7.80
N ILE A 80 13.86 17.56 -7.26
CA ILE A 80 15.01 17.08 -8.07
C ILE A 80 14.70 15.73 -8.72
N HIS A 81 14.15 14.80 -7.98
CA HIS A 81 13.75 13.49 -8.52
C HIS A 81 12.65 13.61 -9.59
N GLN A 82 11.70 14.55 -9.43
CA GLN A 82 10.68 14.83 -10.44
C GLN A 82 11.29 15.39 -11.74
N LEU A 83 12.30 16.24 -11.65
CA LEU A 83 13.00 16.78 -12.83
C LEU A 83 13.68 15.67 -13.64
N TYR A 84 14.42 14.76 -12.99
CA TYR A 84 15.03 13.62 -13.69
C TYR A 84 13.98 12.67 -14.26
N ARG A 85 12.86 12.44 -13.55
CA ARG A 85 11.73 11.65 -14.07
C ARG A 85 11.10 12.32 -15.30
N ALA A 86 10.86 13.62 -15.25
CA ALA A 86 10.26 14.38 -16.36
C ALA A 86 11.15 14.31 -17.62
N VAL A 87 12.45 14.50 -17.48
CA VAL A 87 13.41 14.45 -18.61
C VAL A 87 13.66 13.03 -19.11
N ALA A 88 13.66 12.03 -18.26
CA ALA A 88 13.66 10.63 -18.69
C ALA A 88 12.40 10.27 -19.49
N MET A 89 11.28 10.97 -19.24
CA MET A 89 10.05 10.86 -20.03
C MET A 89 10.09 11.69 -21.33
N ASP A 90 10.73 12.88 -21.32
CA ASP A 90 10.76 13.82 -22.46
C ASP A 90 11.79 13.40 -23.55
N GLY A 91 12.88 12.71 -23.19
CA GLY A 91 13.82 12.10 -24.13
C GLY A 91 13.24 10.93 -24.94
N LEU A 92 12.00 10.53 -24.64
CA LEU A 92 11.23 9.47 -25.30
C LEU A 92 10.04 10.01 -26.12
N VAL A 93 9.95 11.34 -26.33
CA VAL A 93 8.72 12.07 -26.71
C VAL A 93 8.39 12.06 -28.23
N ASP A 94 9.03 11.32 -29.11
CA ASP A 94 8.56 11.29 -30.52
C ASP A 94 7.93 10.00 -31.03
N SER A 95 8.13 8.87 -30.38
CA SER A 95 7.36 7.64 -30.71
C SER A 95 6.99 6.81 -29.47
N ASP A 96 7.83 6.88 -28.41
CA ASP A 96 7.67 6.09 -27.20
C ASP A 96 6.68 6.71 -26.20
N GLY A 97 6.53 8.03 -26.13
CA GLY A 97 5.55 8.69 -25.26
C GLY A 97 4.09 8.37 -25.66
N GLN A 98 3.81 8.33 -26.96
CA GLN A 98 2.50 7.89 -27.46
C GLN A 98 2.30 6.39 -27.19
N ARG A 99 3.36 5.60 -27.30
CA ARG A 99 3.33 4.15 -27.02
C ARG A 99 3.17 3.88 -25.53
N ALA A 100 3.85 4.61 -24.64
CA ALA A 100 3.68 4.50 -23.19
C ALA A 100 2.25 4.86 -22.77
N THR A 101 1.67 5.93 -23.31
CA THR A 101 0.28 6.33 -23.06
C THR A 101 -0.71 5.26 -23.56
N GLN A 102 -0.49 4.68 -24.74
CA GLN A 102 -1.31 3.58 -25.27
C GLN A 102 -1.22 2.33 -24.39
N MET A 103 -0.02 2.00 -23.88
CA MET A 103 0.15 0.87 -22.96
C MET A 103 -0.53 1.09 -21.62
N GLN A 104 -0.45 2.31 -21.05
CA GLN A 104 -1.18 2.69 -19.85
C GLN A 104 -2.70 2.56 -20.04
N GLU A 105 -3.23 3.08 -21.15
CA GLU A 105 -4.65 2.94 -21.48
C GLU A 105 -5.08 1.47 -21.59
N ARG A 106 -4.21 0.64 -22.16
CA ARG A 106 -4.47 -0.80 -22.29
C ARG A 106 -4.49 -1.47 -20.90
N VAL A 107 -3.56 -1.14 -20.02
CA VAL A 107 -3.56 -1.60 -18.62
C VAL A 107 -4.85 -1.16 -17.92
N VAL A 108 -5.24 0.10 -18.04
CA VAL A 108 -6.50 0.62 -17.47
C VAL A 108 -7.71 -0.15 -17.97
N LYS A 109 -7.77 -0.48 -19.27
CA LYS A 109 -8.86 -1.32 -19.85
C LYS A 109 -8.88 -2.73 -19.25
N ILE A 110 -7.71 -3.34 -19.07
CA ILE A 110 -7.59 -4.68 -18.46
C ILE A 110 -8.08 -4.65 -17.01
N ILE A 111 -7.62 -3.67 -16.21
CA ILE A 111 -8.02 -3.54 -14.81
C ILE A 111 -9.53 -3.20 -14.71
N ARG A 112 -10.06 -2.32 -15.58
CA ARG A 112 -11.49 -2.03 -15.62
C ARG A 112 -12.33 -3.28 -15.87
N LYS A 113 -11.93 -4.12 -16.83
CA LYS A 113 -12.58 -5.41 -17.06
C LYS A 113 -12.51 -6.32 -15.83
N ALA A 114 -11.39 -6.29 -15.10
CA ALA A 114 -11.26 -7.05 -13.85
C ALA A 114 -12.17 -6.48 -12.73
N THR A 115 -12.30 -5.14 -12.61
CA THR A 115 -13.19 -4.51 -11.64
C THR A 115 -14.67 -4.76 -11.95
N GLU A 116 -15.08 -4.73 -13.21
CA GLU A 116 -16.44 -5.08 -13.66
C GLU A 116 -16.83 -6.52 -13.26
N LEU A 117 -15.87 -7.44 -13.30
CA LEU A 117 -16.03 -8.82 -12.86
C LEU A 117 -15.80 -9.03 -11.36
N ARG A 118 -15.54 -7.98 -10.60
CA ARG A 118 -15.23 -8.02 -9.16
C ARG A 118 -14.07 -8.99 -8.87
N ALA A 119 -13.06 -9.01 -9.73
CA ALA A 119 -11.87 -9.83 -9.52
C ALA A 119 -11.07 -9.34 -8.32
N SER A 120 -10.61 -10.24 -7.46
CA SER A 120 -9.72 -9.90 -6.34
C SER A 120 -8.28 -9.69 -6.79
N ASP A 121 -7.82 -10.44 -7.80
CA ASP A 121 -6.45 -10.38 -8.29
C ASP A 121 -6.40 -10.50 -9.82
N VAL A 122 -5.45 -9.78 -10.43
CA VAL A 122 -5.08 -9.90 -11.85
C VAL A 122 -3.69 -10.52 -11.93
N HIS A 123 -3.57 -11.65 -12.59
CA HIS A 123 -2.32 -12.39 -12.77
C HIS A 123 -1.80 -12.20 -14.18
N PHE A 124 -0.65 -11.58 -14.32
CA PHE A 124 0.13 -11.51 -15.55
C PHE A 124 1.16 -12.64 -15.54
N VAL A 125 0.98 -13.63 -16.38
CA VAL A 125 1.85 -14.81 -16.47
C VAL A 125 2.68 -14.67 -17.73
N VAL A 126 3.90 -14.16 -17.59
CA VAL A 126 4.83 -14.01 -18.70
C VAL A 126 5.65 -15.28 -18.85
N SER A 127 5.59 -15.87 -20.03
CA SER A 127 6.24 -17.14 -20.39
C SER A 127 7.30 -16.88 -21.48
N PRO A 128 8.23 -17.82 -21.74
CA PRO A 128 9.20 -17.70 -22.81
C PRO A 128 8.54 -17.49 -24.18
N ALA A 129 9.28 -16.93 -25.12
CA ALA A 129 8.81 -16.79 -26.49
C ALA A 129 8.35 -18.14 -27.07
N GLY A 130 7.17 -18.15 -27.66
CA GLY A 130 6.57 -19.37 -28.26
C GLY A 130 5.69 -20.21 -27.33
N THR A 131 5.65 -19.94 -26.00
CA THR A 131 4.87 -20.75 -25.04
C THR A 131 3.55 -20.10 -24.59
N GLY A 132 3.21 -18.92 -25.10
CA GLY A 132 1.99 -18.20 -24.79
C GLY A 132 1.93 -17.59 -23.38
N SER A 133 2.02 -16.28 -23.31
CA SER A 133 1.78 -15.51 -22.10
C SER A 133 0.29 -15.24 -21.94
N LYS A 134 -0.18 -15.04 -20.71
CA LYS A 134 -1.62 -14.89 -20.44
C LYS A 134 -1.92 -14.01 -19.26
N ILE A 135 -3.10 -13.38 -19.31
CA ILE A 135 -3.70 -12.70 -18.17
C ILE A 135 -4.81 -13.59 -17.61
N ARG A 136 -4.85 -13.70 -16.28
CA ARG A 136 -5.87 -14.44 -15.56
C ARG A 136 -6.47 -13.55 -14.48
N PHE A 137 -7.77 -13.66 -14.29
CA PHE A 137 -8.49 -12.99 -13.20
C PHE A 137 -8.90 -14.00 -12.14
N ARG A 138 -8.78 -13.62 -10.88
CA ARG A 138 -9.35 -14.37 -9.77
C ARG A 138 -10.72 -13.79 -9.46
N VAL A 139 -11.76 -14.54 -9.79
CA VAL A 139 -13.17 -14.18 -9.56
C VAL A 139 -13.79 -15.28 -8.72
N ASP A 140 -14.44 -14.93 -7.60
CA ASP A 140 -15.03 -15.87 -6.64
C ASP A 140 -14.05 -16.99 -6.21
N GLY A 141 -12.80 -16.62 -5.97
CA GLY A 141 -11.74 -17.55 -5.58
C GLY A 141 -11.14 -18.37 -6.73
N LEU A 142 -11.75 -18.37 -7.92
CA LEU A 142 -11.31 -19.17 -9.08
C LEU A 142 -10.50 -18.34 -10.07
N LEU A 143 -9.37 -18.89 -10.53
CA LEU A 143 -8.52 -18.29 -11.55
C LEU A 143 -8.99 -18.68 -12.96
N LYS A 144 -9.44 -17.69 -13.74
CA LYS A 144 -9.87 -17.85 -15.12
C LYS A 144 -8.92 -17.13 -16.09
N THR A 145 -8.50 -17.78 -17.18
CA THR A 145 -7.73 -17.11 -18.25
C THR A 145 -8.67 -16.22 -19.04
N VAL A 146 -8.32 -14.95 -19.18
CA VAL A 146 -9.15 -13.94 -19.83
C VAL A 146 -8.61 -13.57 -21.21
N GLU A 147 -7.27 -13.54 -21.34
CA GLU A 147 -6.63 -13.12 -22.58
C GLU A 147 -5.26 -13.78 -22.73
N GLN A 148 -4.84 -14.02 -23.97
CA GLN A 148 -3.52 -14.55 -24.31
C GLN A 148 -2.72 -13.47 -25.05
N PHE A 149 -1.42 -13.44 -24.82
CA PHE A 149 -0.51 -12.42 -25.33
C PHE A 149 0.77 -13.02 -25.89
N ARG A 150 1.45 -12.27 -26.74
CA ARG A 150 2.86 -12.52 -27.04
C ARG A 150 3.71 -12.15 -25.81
N SER A 151 4.76 -12.92 -25.56
CA SER A 151 5.59 -12.73 -24.35
C SER A 151 6.16 -11.32 -24.23
N GLN A 152 6.65 -10.77 -25.34
CA GLN A 152 7.20 -9.42 -25.37
C GLN A 152 6.14 -8.36 -25.03
N GLU A 153 4.95 -8.48 -25.59
CA GLU A 153 3.86 -7.54 -25.36
C GLU A 153 3.39 -7.54 -23.89
N LEU A 154 3.25 -8.73 -23.29
CA LEU A 154 2.89 -8.81 -21.88
C LEU A 154 4.01 -8.33 -20.96
N HIS A 155 5.27 -8.53 -21.35
CA HIS A 155 6.43 -7.98 -20.64
C HIS A 155 6.40 -6.44 -20.67
N GLU A 156 6.14 -5.82 -21.83
CA GLU A 156 6.03 -4.37 -21.98
C GLU A 156 4.89 -3.80 -21.11
N LEU A 157 3.73 -4.47 -21.05
CA LEU A 157 2.63 -4.09 -20.15
C LEU A 157 3.05 -4.13 -18.67
N CYS A 158 3.73 -5.21 -18.25
CA CYS A 158 4.22 -5.31 -16.87
C CYS A 158 5.26 -4.23 -16.54
N ALA A 159 6.19 -3.94 -17.45
CA ALA A 159 7.16 -2.87 -17.28
C ALA A 159 6.46 -1.50 -17.17
N THR A 160 5.45 -1.24 -18.00
CA THR A 160 4.65 -0.02 -17.95
C THR A 160 3.93 0.11 -16.60
N ILE A 161 3.29 -0.96 -16.12
CA ILE A 161 2.64 -0.97 -14.80
C ILE A 161 3.64 -0.55 -13.72
N TYR A 162 4.77 -1.23 -13.65
CA TYR A 162 5.74 -1.05 -12.58
C TYR A 162 6.44 0.31 -12.62
N GLN A 163 6.92 0.73 -13.78
CA GLN A 163 7.76 1.93 -13.93
C GLN A 163 6.97 3.24 -14.05
N SER A 164 5.78 3.21 -14.65
CA SER A 164 5.04 4.44 -14.96
C SER A 164 3.69 4.59 -14.27
N MET A 165 3.20 3.52 -13.60
CA MET A 165 1.89 3.56 -12.96
C MET A 165 1.97 3.32 -11.44
N CYS A 166 3.16 3.22 -10.86
CA CYS A 166 3.39 3.02 -9.43
C CYS A 166 4.06 4.21 -8.77
N ASP A 167 3.61 4.55 -7.56
CA ASP A 167 4.21 5.62 -6.73
C ASP A 167 5.29 5.07 -5.80
N VAL A 168 5.08 3.86 -5.28
CA VAL A 168 6.01 3.17 -4.38
C VAL A 168 6.51 1.94 -5.11
N ALA A 169 7.71 2.05 -5.65
CA ALA A 169 8.41 0.99 -6.38
C ALA A 169 9.91 1.27 -6.39
N GLU A 170 10.72 0.22 -6.54
CA GLU A 170 12.10 0.42 -6.93
C GLU A 170 12.17 1.12 -8.31
N PRO A 171 13.22 1.93 -8.59
CA PRO A 171 13.28 2.74 -9.82
C PRO A 171 13.19 1.94 -11.12
N LEU A 172 13.66 0.69 -11.12
CA LEU A 172 13.72 -0.16 -12.30
C LEU A 172 12.94 -1.46 -12.10
N PHE A 173 12.16 -1.83 -13.11
CA PHE A 173 11.55 -3.14 -13.18
C PHE A 173 12.60 -4.20 -13.51
N LYS A 174 12.78 -5.17 -12.61
CA LYS A 174 13.73 -6.28 -12.73
C LYS A 174 12.99 -7.61 -12.65
N PRO A 175 12.55 -8.19 -13.79
CA PRO A 175 11.74 -9.42 -13.78
C PRO A 175 12.47 -10.65 -13.22
N GLN A 176 13.78 -10.54 -12.95
CA GLN A 176 14.60 -11.58 -12.34
C GLN A 176 14.61 -11.54 -10.81
N LEU A 177 14.02 -10.51 -10.20
CA LEU A 177 13.96 -10.31 -8.76
C LEU A 177 12.52 -10.29 -8.27
N ASP A 178 12.33 -10.62 -7.00
CA ASP A 178 11.08 -10.36 -6.30
C ASP A 178 11.01 -8.85 -6.05
N GLN A 179 9.93 -8.20 -6.48
CA GLN A 179 9.71 -6.78 -6.31
C GLN A 179 8.25 -6.51 -5.93
N ASP A 180 8.04 -5.57 -5.02
CA ASP A 180 6.74 -5.08 -4.61
C ASP A 180 6.56 -3.62 -5.03
N ALA A 181 5.31 -3.24 -5.34
CA ALA A 181 4.96 -1.88 -5.72
C ALA A 181 3.51 -1.57 -5.35
N ARG A 182 3.17 -0.28 -5.37
CA ARG A 182 1.80 0.20 -5.20
C ARG A 182 1.43 1.09 -6.40
N MET A 183 0.27 0.81 -6.99
CA MET A 183 -0.24 1.62 -8.08
C MET A 183 -0.58 3.04 -7.60
N SER A 184 -0.24 4.02 -8.40
CA SER A 184 -0.47 5.42 -8.13
C SER A 184 -1.96 5.74 -8.00
N GLN A 185 -2.28 6.65 -7.08
CA GLN A 185 -3.64 7.08 -6.78
C GLN A 185 -4.37 7.62 -8.02
N THR A 186 -3.65 8.30 -8.91
CA THR A 186 -4.18 8.83 -10.17
C THR A 186 -4.81 7.78 -11.10
N PHE A 187 -4.30 6.54 -11.05
CA PHE A 187 -4.84 5.44 -11.86
C PHE A 187 -5.95 4.70 -11.13
N VAL A 188 -5.82 4.45 -9.82
CA VAL A 188 -6.80 3.66 -9.06
C VAL A 188 -8.14 4.40 -8.88
N GLU A 189 -8.14 5.72 -8.70
CA GLU A 189 -9.36 6.52 -8.58
C GLU A 189 -10.27 6.42 -9.80
N LYS A 190 -9.70 6.45 -11.00
CA LYS A 190 -10.43 6.29 -12.27
C LYS A 190 -11.09 4.92 -12.43
N LEU A 191 -10.74 3.97 -11.57
CA LEU A 191 -11.19 2.58 -11.61
C LEU A 191 -12.12 2.21 -10.44
N ASN A 192 -12.48 3.20 -9.61
CA ASN A 192 -13.24 3.01 -8.36
C ASN A 192 -12.55 1.99 -7.42
N LEU A 193 -11.22 2.05 -7.39
CA LEU A 193 -10.41 1.28 -6.48
C LEU A 193 -9.84 2.18 -5.38
N PHE A 194 -9.68 1.65 -4.19
CA PHE A 194 -8.93 2.28 -3.12
C PHE A 194 -7.42 2.18 -3.35
N GLY A 195 -6.98 1.09 -3.98
CA GLY A 195 -5.58 0.86 -4.29
C GLY A 195 -5.40 -0.39 -5.14
N ALA A 196 -4.16 -0.62 -5.59
CA ALA A 196 -3.74 -1.89 -6.14
C ALA A 196 -2.31 -2.17 -5.68
N ARG A 197 -2.06 -3.35 -5.12
CA ARG A 197 -0.73 -3.84 -4.76
C ARG A 197 -0.19 -4.69 -5.88
N ILE A 198 1.06 -4.50 -6.22
CA ILE A 198 1.77 -5.26 -7.24
C ILE A 198 2.87 -6.07 -6.57
N ALA A 199 2.92 -7.36 -6.84
CA ALA A 199 4.02 -8.23 -6.48
C ALA A 199 4.53 -8.93 -7.73
N THR A 200 5.86 -9.01 -7.89
CA THR A 200 6.48 -9.72 -8.99
C THR A 200 7.38 -10.82 -8.47
N ARG A 201 7.51 -11.89 -9.25
CA ARG A 201 8.38 -13.00 -8.91
C ARG A 201 8.92 -13.70 -10.16
N PRO A 202 10.23 -13.98 -10.23
CA PRO A 202 10.79 -14.81 -11.28
C PRO A 202 10.25 -16.24 -11.22
N ARG A 203 10.11 -16.87 -12.37
CA ARG A 203 9.75 -18.29 -12.51
C ARG A 203 10.61 -18.94 -13.59
N ALA A 204 10.63 -20.27 -13.60
CA ALA A 204 11.32 -21.02 -14.66
C ALA A 204 10.80 -20.58 -16.04
N GLY A 205 11.66 -19.90 -16.81
CA GLY A 205 11.38 -19.41 -18.16
C GLY A 205 10.47 -18.20 -18.26
N GLY A 206 10.46 -17.30 -17.27
CA GLY A 206 9.69 -16.06 -17.31
C GLY A 206 9.48 -15.45 -15.93
N PHE A 207 8.38 -14.72 -15.72
CA PHE A 207 8.03 -14.17 -14.43
C PHE A 207 6.51 -14.08 -14.24
N LEU A 208 6.12 -13.81 -13.02
CA LEU A 208 4.75 -13.49 -12.62
C LEU A 208 4.70 -12.05 -12.15
N MET A 209 3.62 -11.34 -12.49
CA MET A 209 3.22 -10.11 -11.82
C MET A 209 1.76 -10.30 -11.39
N ILE A 210 1.48 -10.00 -10.13
CA ILE A 210 0.13 -10.12 -9.57
C ILE A 210 -0.28 -8.75 -9.07
N LEU A 211 -1.42 -8.26 -9.52
CA LEU A 211 -2.08 -7.08 -9.01
C LEU A 211 -3.22 -7.53 -8.11
N ARG A 212 -3.16 -7.20 -6.83
CA ARG A 212 -4.28 -7.32 -5.90
C ARG A 212 -5.08 -6.03 -5.94
N LEU A 213 -6.37 -6.14 -6.29
CA LEU A 213 -7.27 -5.00 -6.40
C LEU A 213 -7.95 -4.73 -5.06
N LEU A 214 -7.80 -3.51 -4.54
CA LEU A 214 -8.41 -3.07 -3.30
C LEU A 214 -9.59 -2.16 -3.64
N TYR A 215 -10.80 -2.60 -3.34
CA TYR A 215 -12.03 -1.88 -3.69
C TYR A 215 -12.38 -0.83 -2.64
N ASP A 216 -12.75 0.39 -3.06
CA ASP A 216 -13.17 1.47 -2.17
C ASP A 216 -14.58 1.25 -1.61
N ASP A 217 -15.50 0.78 -2.47
CA ASP A 217 -16.88 0.49 -2.08
C ASP A 217 -17.16 -1.00 -2.14
N THR A 218 -17.42 -1.57 -0.98
CA THR A 218 -17.80 -2.98 -0.84
C THR A 218 -19.31 -3.14 -0.72
N GLY A 219 -20.05 -2.05 -0.48
CA GLY A 219 -21.49 -2.06 -0.20
C GLY A 219 -21.85 -2.81 1.10
N LEU A 220 -20.84 -3.04 1.98
CA LEU A 220 -20.99 -3.78 3.23
C LEU A 220 -20.70 -2.84 4.40
N ASP A 221 -21.75 -2.34 5.05
CA ASP A 221 -21.68 -1.28 6.06
C ASP A 221 -22.12 -1.75 7.45
N SER A 222 -22.49 -3.03 7.59
CA SER A 222 -22.93 -3.59 8.88
C SER A 222 -22.45 -5.04 9.06
N LEU A 223 -22.32 -5.47 10.30
CA LEU A 223 -21.95 -6.84 10.64
C LEU A 223 -23.00 -7.86 10.15
N GLU A 224 -24.28 -7.49 10.10
CA GLU A 224 -25.34 -8.34 9.55
C GLU A 224 -25.14 -8.60 8.06
N GLN A 225 -24.74 -7.58 7.30
CA GLN A 225 -24.43 -7.75 5.88
C GLN A 225 -23.18 -8.62 5.66
N LEU A 226 -22.25 -8.62 6.61
CA LEU A 226 -21.11 -9.55 6.64
C LEU A 226 -21.51 -10.99 6.98
N GLY A 227 -22.75 -11.20 7.46
CA GLY A 227 -23.29 -12.51 7.79
C GLY A 227 -23.16 -12.90 9.26
N TYR A 228 -22.84 -11.96 10.15
CA TYR A 228 -22.87 -12.21 11.59
C TYR A 228 -24.29 -12.38 12.09
N LEU A 229 -24.45 -13.30 13.03
CA LEU A 229 -25.74 -13.58 13.67
C LEU A 229 -26.11 -12.49 14.70
N PRO A 230 -27.40 -12.31 15.04
CA PRO A 230 -27.83 -11.31 16.03
C PRO A 230 -27.10 -11.42 17.37
N GLU A 231 -26.84 -12.62 17.85
CA GLU A 231 -26.13 -12.88 19.11
C GLU A 231 -24.66 -12.44 19.00
N GLN A 232 -24.05 -12.63 17.84
CA GLN A 232 -22.68 -12.18 17.59
C GLN A 232 -22.61 -10.66 17.49
N ASN A 233 -23.58 -10.03 16.82
CA ASN A 233 -23.68 -8.56 16.76
C ASN A 233 -23.81 -7.96 18.16
N ALA A 234 -24.60 -8.56 19.05
CA ALA A 234 -24.72 -8.10 20.43
C ALA A 234 -23.38 -8.18 21.20
N LEU A 235 -22.54 -9.19 20.90
CA LEU A 235 -21.19 -9.27 21.48
C LEU A 235 -20.28 -8.18 20.94
N PHE A 236 -20.31 -7.88 19.63
CA PHE A 236 -19.57 -6.75 19.05
C PHE A 236 -20.01 -5.41 19.65
N ASP A 237 -21.32 -5.17 19.78
CA ASP A 237 -21.86 -3.97 20.44
C ASP A 237 -21.34 -3.82 21.87
N ARG A 238 -21.28 -4.91 22.62
CA ARG A 238 -20.71 -4.91 23.97
C ARG A 238 -19.22 -4.54 23.93
N MET A 239 -18.42 -5.13 23.03
CA MET A 239 -17.00 -4.85 22.89
C MET A 239 -16.75 -3.41 22.46
N MET A 240 -17.53 -2.87 21.52
CA MET A 240 -17.43 -1.47 21.06
C MET A 240 -17.74 -0.44 22.16
N ARG A 241 -18.60 -0.80 23.11
CA ARG A 241 -18.95 0.07 24.26
C ARG A 241 -17.91 0.04 25.38
N MET A 242 -16.93 -0.88 25.33
CA MET A 242 -15.84 -0.91 26.29
C MET A 242 -14.77 0.13 25.89
N PRO A 243 -14.48 1.13 26.74
CA PRO A 243 -13.51 2.17 26.41
C PRO A 243 -12.05 1.71 26.56
N TYR A 244 -11.81 0.47 26.98
CA TYR A 244 -10.48 -0.08 27.25
C TYR A 244 -10.38 -1.55 26.83
N GLY A 245 -9.16 -2.05 26.80
CA GLY A 245 -8.86 -3.45 26.53
C GLY A 245 -8.58 -3.73 25.04
N ILE A 246 -8.23 -4.96 24.72
CA ILE A 246 -7.86 -5.40 23.39
C ILE A 246 -8.89 -6.42 22.89
N ASN A 247 -9.46 -6.15 21.72
CA ASN A 247 -10.30 -7.06 20.96
C ASN A 247 -9.52 -7.59 19.77
N ILE A 248 -9.36 -8.88 19.61
CA ILE A 248 -8.54 -9.49 18.58
C ILE A 248 -9.40 -10.38 17.68
N LEU A 249 -9.36 -10.07 16.37
CA LEU A 249 -9.93 -10.91 15.33
C LEU A 249 -8.87 -11.87 14.79
N SER A 250 -9.19 -13.13 14.70
CA SER A 250 -8.31 -14.15 14.12
C SER A 250 -8.97 -14.89 12.96
N GLY A 251 -8.17 -15.58 12.19
CA GLY A 251 -8.59 -16.38 11.04
C GLY A 251 -7.52 -16.47 9.97
N PRO A 252 -7.66 -17.36 9.00
CA PRO A 252 -6.73 -17.48 7.90
C PRO A 252 -6.70 -16.23 7.02
N THR A 253 -5.70 -16.13 6.15
CA THR A 253 -5.66 -15.07 5.12
C THR A 253 -6.90 -15.16 4.23
N GLY A 254 -7.51 -14.01 3.94
CA GLY A 254 -8.73 -13.94 3.14
C GLY A 254 -10.01 -14.31 3.90
N SER A 255 -9.98 -14.40 5.23
CA SER A 255 -11.18 -14.67 6.04
C SER A 255 -12.06 -13.44 6.32
N GLY A 256 -11.71 -12.26 5.76
CA GLY A 256 -12.51 -11.04 5.89
C GLY A 256 -12.25 -10.22 7.16
N LYS A 257 -11.14 -10.46 7.89
CA LYS A 257 -10.81 -9.73 9.12
C LYS A 257 -10.75 -8.22 8.94
N SER A 258 -10.03 -7.76 7.92
CA SER A 258 -9.88 -6.32 7.61
C SER A 258 -11.22 -5.66 7.30
N MET A 259 -12.13 -6.37 6.62
CA MET A 259 -13.49 -5.90 6.36
C MET A 259 -14.31 -5.79 7.64
N THR A 260 -14.23 -6.78 8.51
CA THR A 260 -14.90 -6.74 9.83
C THR A 260 -14.36 -5.60 10.68
N LEU A 261 -13.03 -5.37 10.71
CA LEU A 261 -12.45 -4.22 11.41
C LEU A 261 -12.94 -2.88 10.82
N LYS A 262 -12.96 -2.74 9.48
CA LYS A 262 -13.52 -1.55 8.83
C LYS A 262 -14.94 -1.26 9.33
N VAL A 263 -15.83 -2.24 9.21
CA VAL A 263 -17.24 -2.10 9.63
C VAL A 263 -17.35 -1.81 11.13
N THR A 264 -16.48 -2.43 11.95
CA THR A 264 -16.45 -2.18 13.39
C THR A 264 -16.00 -0.77 13.72
N MET A 265 -14.95 -0.24 13.06
CA MET A 265 -14.47 1.14 13.27
C MET A 265 -15.52 2.17 12.83
N GLU A 266 -16.15 1.97 11.67
CA GLU A 266 -17.24 2.83 11.20
C GLU A 266 -18.47 2.75 12.13
N GLY A 267 -18.77 1.55 12.65
CA GLY A 267 -19.81 1.36 13.66
C GLY A 267 -19.49 2.05 14.97
N LEU A 268 -18.24 2.01 15.41
CA LEU A 268 -17.74 2.69 16.61
C LEU A 268 -17.86 4.20 16.49
N ASP A 269 -17.45 4.76 15.34
CA ASP A 269 -17.61 6.19 15.05
C ASP A 269 -19.07 6.63 15.09
N LYS A 270 -19.96 5.87 14.43
CA LYS A 270 -21.42 6.11 14.46
C LYS A 270 -21.98 6.02 15.88
N LEU A 271 -21.54 5.04 16.68
CA LEU A 271 -21.98 4.85 18.08
C LEU A 271 -21.69 6.09 18.93
N HIS A 272 -20.58 6.76 18.67
CA HIS A 272 -20.15 7.95 19.40
C HIS A 272 -20.44 9.28 18.68
N GLY A 273 -21.13 9.23 17.52
CA GLY A 273 -21.49 10.43 16.75
C GLY A 273 -20.27 11.26 16.30
N GLY A 274 -19.17 10.60 15.94
CA GLY A 274 -17.92 11.26 15.51
C GLY A 274 -17.14 11.97 16.62
N SER A 275 -17.56 11.86 17.89
CA SER A 275 -16.94 12.59 19.00
C SER A 275 -15.72 11.90 19.62
N LYS A 276 -15.36 10.71 19.13
CA LYS A 276 -14.21 9.93 19.61
C LYS A 276 -13.10 9.89 18.57
N HIS A 277 -11.87 10.07 19.03
CA HIS A 277 -10.70 9.93 18.16
C HIS A 277 -10.36 8.45 17.98
N ILE A 278 -10.57 7.95 16.78
CA ILE A 278 -10.25 6.57 16.36
C ILE A 278 -9.04 6.63 15.44
N LEU A 279 -7.90 6.14 15.89
CA LEU A 279 -6.67 6.10 15.11
C LEU A 279 -6.44 4.70 14.54
N THR A 280 -6.19 4.58 13.23
CA THR A 280 -5.77 3.31 12.65
C THR A 280 -4.29 3.33 12.28
N ILE A 281 -3.61 2.19 12.42
CA ILE A 281 -2.22 1.96 12.01
C ILE A 281 -2.21 0.69 11.16
N GLU A 282 -1.92 0.83 9.87
CA GLU A 282 -2.08 -0.24 8.87
C GLU A 282 -0.89 -0.32 7.92
N ASP A 283 -0.57 -1.52 7.44
CA ASP A 283 0.57 -1.74 6.53
C ASP A 283 0.20 -2.58 5.29
N PRO A 284 -0.12 -1.87 4.19
CA PRO A 284 -0.81 -0.59 4.14
C PRO A 284 -2.32 -0.77 4.33
N PRO A 285 -3.12 0.30 4.42
CA PRO A 285 -4.58 0.24 4.44
C PRO A 285 -5.14 -0.58 3.28
N GLU A 286 -6.09 -1.49 3.57
CA GLU A 286 -6.74 -2.34 2.56
C GLU A 286 -8.09 -1.77 2.09
N TYR A 287 -8.77 -1.03 2.97
CA TYR A 287 -10.07 -0.42 2.73
C TYR A 287 -10.07 1.00 3.27
N ARG A 288 -10.82 1.88 2.62
CA ARG A 288 -11.11 3.19 3.19
C ARG A 288 -12.09 3.03 4.35
N ILE A 289 -11.71 3.53 5.51
CA ILE A 289 -12.54 3.55 6.72
C ILE A 289 -13.08 4.98 6.86
N ARG A 290 -14.41 5.14 6.86
CA ARG A 290 -15.07 6.45 6.84
C ARG A 290 -15.69 6.77 8.19
N GLY A 291 -15.44 7.97 8.69
CA GLY A 291 -16.01 8.51 9.92
C GLY A 291 -15.38 9.84 10.25
N GLU A 292 -16.10 10.69 10.95
CA GLU A 292 -15.63 12.03 11.32
C GLU A 292 -14.48 11.95 12.35
N GLY A 293 -14.56 11.00 13.29
CA GLY A 293 -13.56 10.76 14.31
C GLY A 293 -12.43 9.81 13.87
N ILE A 294 -12.44 9.29 12.63
CA ILE A 294 -11.48 8.27 12.17
C ILE A 294 -10.30 8.92 11.44
N ASN A 295 -9.10 8.67 11.96
CA ASN A 295 -7.84 9.03 11.32
C ASN A 295 -7.09 7.76 10.90
N GLN A 296 -7.17 7.46 9.59
CA GLN A 296 -6.54 6.28 9.00
C GLN A 296 -5.09 6.58 8.61
N THR A 297 -4.12 5.86 9.19
CA THR A 297 -2.70 6.10 8.95
C THR A 297 -1.98 4.86 8.41
N PRO A 298 -1.20 5.01 7.33
CA PRO A 298 -0.31 3.96 6.88
C PRO A 298 0.93 3.89 7.76
N LEU A 299 1.47 2.68 7.93
CA LEU A 299 2.80 2.49 8.46
C LEU A 299 3.83 2.91 7.40
N VAL A 300 4.88 3.62 7.82
CA VAL A 300 5.95 4.08 6.93
C VAL A 300 7.29 3.59 7.46
N TYR A 301 8.05 2.92 6.61
CA TYR A 301 9.38 2.40 6.94
C TYR A 301 10.22 2.21 5.67
N ASP A 302 11.54 2.08 5.84
CA ASP A 302 12.46 1.78 4.75
C ASP A 302 12.43 0.26 4.46
N ALA A 303 11.86 -0.13 3.34
CA ALA A 303 11.74 -1.54 2.95
C ALA A 303 13.09 -2.22 2.63
N THR A 304 14.18 -1.46 2.56
CA THR A 304 15.53 -2.03 2.35
C THR A 304 16.17 -2.54 3.64
N ASP A 305 15.67 -2.10 4.81
CA ASP A 305 16.11 -2.60 6.12
C ASP A 305 15.20 -3.76 6.58
N PRO A 306 15.73 -4.99 6.76
CA PRO A 306 14.94 -6.16 7.16
C PRO A 306 14.24 -6.04 8.52
N ASP A 307 14.74 -5.16 9.41
CA ASP A 307 14.17 -4.94 10.73
C ASP A 307 13.26 -3.70 10.80
N ALA A 308 13.25 -2.85 9.77
CA ALA A 308 12.54 -1.59 9.78
C ALA A 308 11.01 -1.77 9.95
N GLU A 309 10.40 -2.73 9.29
CA GLU A 309 8.97 -3.03 9.43
C GLU A 309 8.60 -3.31 10.89
N ARG A 310 9.35 -4.20 11.56
CA ARG A 310 9.10 -4.58 12.96
C ARG A 310 9.27 -3.39 13.91
N GLN A 311 10.31 -2.59 13.71
CA GLN A 311 10.55 -1.38 14.51
C GLN A 311 9.46 -0.34 14.28
N ALA A 312 9.01 -0.18 13.04
CA ALA A 312 7.96 0.76 12.67
C ALA A 312 6.62 0.42 13.31
N TRP A 313 6.24 -0.87 13.40
CA TRP A 313 5.03 -1.29 14.10
C TRP A 313 5.07 -0.89 15.57
N ALA A 314 6.13 -1.23 16.31
CA ALA A 314 6.26 -0.87 17.72
C ALA A 314 6.30 0.65 17.95
N ALA A 315 7.06 1.36 17.11
CA ALA A 315 7.17 2.82 17.16
C ALA A 315 5.85 3.51 16.79
N GLY A 316 5.16 3.02 15.74
CA GLY A 316 3.87 3.55 15.29
C GLY A 316 2.80 3.43 16.38
N ILE A 317 2.68 2.27 17.03
CA ILE A 317 1.74 2.08 18.15
C ILE A 317 2.11 2.99 19.33
N ALA A 318 3.40 3.06 19.70
CA ALA A 318 3.86 3.90 20.79
C ALA A 318 3.68 5.40 20.49
N ASN A 319 3.81 5.82 19.24
CA ASN A 319 3.54 7.19 18.83
C ASN A 319 2.04 7.47 18.80
N GLY A 320 1.25 6.53 18.29
CA GLY A 320 -0.21 6.62 18.24
C GLY A 320 -0.82 6.91 19.60
N MET A 321 -0.35 6.27 20.66
CA MET A 321 -0.80 6.54 22.05
C MET A 321 -0.57 7.99 22.54
N ARG A 322 0.27 8.77 21.85
CA ARG A 322 0.53 10.18 22.17
C ARG A 322 -0.30 11.16 21.32
N LEU A 323 -1.08 10.63 20.38
CA LEU A 323 -1.94 11.44 19.51
C LEU A 323 -3.37 11.57 20.07
N ASP A 324 -3.55 11.37 21.38
CA ASP A 324 -4.84 11.47 22.09
C ASP A 324 -5.94 10.57 21.48
N PRO A 325 -5.69 9.27 21.21
CA PRO A 325 -6.73 8.39 20.69
C PRO A 325 -7.62 7.89 21.82
N ASP A 326 -8.92 7.84 21.63
CA ASP A 326 -9.84 7.07 22.48
C ASP A 326 -9.78 5.58 22.12
N TYR A 327 -9.68 5.29 20.81
CA TYR A 327 -9.59 3.94 20.26
C TYR A 327 -8.47 3.84 19.23
N MET A 328 -7.84 2.68 19.17
CA MET A 328 -6.83 2.39 18.16
C MET A 328 -7.15 1.09 17.43
N MET A 329 -7.03 1.09 16.12
CA MET A 329 -7.01 -0.11 15.31
C MET A 329 -5.57 -0.39 14.85
N ILE A 330 -5.03 -1.52 15.23
CA ILE A 330 -3.72 -2.02 14.80
C ILE A 330 -3.99 -3.10 13.77
N GLY A 331 -3.58 -2.89 12.52
CA GLY A 331 -3.92 -3.78 11.41
C GLY A 331 -3.59 -5.24 11.71
N GLU A 332 -2.40 -5.53 12.24
CA GLU A 332 -2.00 -6.89 12.61
C GLU A 332 -0.94 -6.88 13.72
N VAL A 333 -1.04 -7.83 14.64
CA VAL A 333 0.02 -8.13 15.62
C VAL A 333 0.84 -9.33 15.13
N ARG A 334 2.02 -9.07 14.58
CA ARG A 334 2.89 -10.11 14.00
C ARG A 334 3.96 -10.63 14.95
N ASP A 335 4.44 -9.79 15.87
CA ASP A 335 5.56 -10.07 16.75
C ASP A 335 5.34 -9.61 18.21
N LEU A 336 6.30 -9.92 19.07
CA LEU A 336 6.27 -9.56 20.48
C LEU A 336 6.25 -8.04 20.70
N PHE A 337 6.98 -7.26 19.90
CA PHE A 337 7.11 -5.82 20.12
C PHE A 337 5.78 -5.12 19.86
N ALA A 338 5.10 -5.46 18.76
CA ALA A 338 3.76 -4.97 18.46
C ALA A 338 2.75 -5.43 19.52
N ALA A 339 2.82 -6.71 19.96
CA ALA A 339 1.96 -7.23 21.01
C ALA A 339 2.13 -6.46 22.33
N VAL A 340 3.36 -6.31 22.82
CA VAL A 340 3.65 -5.60 24.07
C VAL A 340 3.22 -4.12 23.98
N ALA A 341 3.43 -3.46 22.83
CA ALA A 341 2.99 -2.09 22.63
C ALA A 341 1.45 -1.98 22.69
N ALA A 342 0.71 -2.92 22.08
CA ALA A 342 -0.75 -2.98 22.17
C ALA A 342 -1.24 -3.21 23.60
N PHE A 343 -0.66 -4.16 24.34
CA PHE A 343 -1.02 -4.37 25.76
C PHE A 343 -0.74 -3.15 26.62
N ARG A 344 0.36 -2.43 26.40
CA ARG A 344 0.64 -1.17 27.08
C ARG A 344 -0.42 -0.10 26.80
N GLY A 345 -0.90 0.00 25.57
CA GLY A 345 -2.02 0.88 25.23
C GLY A 345 -3.29 0.54 26.01
N ALA A 346 -3.64 -0.76 26.08
CA ALA A 346 -4.79 -1.21 26.86
C ALA A 346 -4.65 -0.93 28.37
N MET A 347 -3.46 -1.13 28.94
CA MET A 347 -3.16 -0.81 30.33
C MET A 347 -3.32 0.68 30.67
N THR A 348 -3.16 1.57 29.68
CA THR A 348 -3.33 3.02 29.83
C THR A 348 -4.76 3.49 29.55
N GLY A 349 -5.70 2.57 29.36
CA GLY A 349 -7.12 2.87 29.26
C GLY A 349 -7.66 3.06 27.84
N HIS A 350 -6.88 2.72 26.82
CA HIS A 350 -7.34 2.80 25.42
C HIS A 350 -8.08 1.53 24.98
N GLY A 351 -9.11 1.68 24.15
CA GLY A 351 -9.77 0.57 23.48
C GLY A 351 -9.01 0.19 22.20
N LEU A 352 -8.51 -1.05 22.10
CA LEU A 352 -7.73 -1.50 20.96
C LEU A 352 -8.44 -2.61 20.19
N TRP A 353 -8.26 -2.57 18.87
CA TRP A 353 -8.73 -3.61 17.96
C TRP A 353 -7.57 -4.05 17.06
N SER A 354 -7.44 -5.37 16.87
CA SER A 354 -6.35 -5.87 16.03
C SER A 354 -6.68 -7.21 15.39
N THR A 355 -5.76 -7.69 14.52
CA THR A 355 -5.86 -9.02 13.94
C THR A 355 -4.68 -9.92 14.28
N LEU A 356 -4.95 -11.24 14.24
CA LEU A 356 -3.96 -12.30 14.33
C LEU A 356 -4.28 -13.43 13.34
N HIS A 357 -3.29 -14.27 13.05
CA HIS A 357 -3.49 -15.49 12.27
C HIS A 357 -3.52 -16.70 13.17
N THR A 358 -4.74 -17.18 13.50
CA THR A 358 -4.99 -18.43 14.23
C THR A 358 -6.24 -19.11 13.71
N ASN A 359 -6.38 -20.40 13.97
CA ASN A 359 -7.52 -21.20 13.51
C ASN A 359 -8.69 -21.27 14.51
N SER A 360 -8.56 -20.62 15.68
CA SER A 360 -9.63 -20.56 16.68
C SER A 360 -9.47 -19.32 17.57
N ALA A 361 -10.54 -18.89 18.23
CA ALA A 361 -10.51 -17.76 19.16
C ALA A 361 -9.59 -18.05 20.36
N ILE A 362 -9.62 -19.26 20.90
CA ILE A 362 -8.73 -19.68 22.01
C ILE A 362 -7.27 -19.71 21.53
N GLY A 363 -7.02 -20.06 20.26
CA GLY A 363 -5.71 -20.04 19.65
C GLY A 363 -5.02 -18.67 19.67
N ILE A 364 -5.78 -17.58 19.82
CA ILE A 364 -5.24 -16.24 20.00
C ILE A 364 -4.35 -16.17 21.25
N VAL A 365 -4.85 -16.69 22.38
CA VAL A 365 -4.12 -16.70 23.66
C VAL A 365 -2.83 -17.52 23.52
N GLN A 366 -2.93 -18.71 22.91
CA GLN A 366 -1.75 -19.55 22.67
C GLN A 366 -0.73 -18.84 21.77
N ARG A 367 -1.18 -18.20 20.69
CA ARG A 367 -0.30 -17.48 19.77
C ARG A 367 0.41 -16.31 20.44
N LEU A 368 -0.30 -15.51 21.26
CA LEU A 368 0.29 -14.43 22.03
C LEU A 368 1.33 -14.93 23.03
N LYS A 369 1.05 -16.06 23.70
CA LYS A 369 2.00 -16.73 24.56
C LYS A 369 3.24 -17.20 23.80
N ASP A 370 3.07 -17.80 22.61
CA ASP A 370 4.18 -18.26 21.78
C ASP A 370 5.03 -17.09 21.25
N LEU A 371 4.44 -15.90 21.07
CA LEU A 371 5.16 -14.65 20.79
C LEU A 371 5.97 -14.16 22.00
N GLY A 372 5.71 -14.65 23.20
CA GLY A 372 6.40 -14.26 24.44
C GLY A 372 5.68 -13.23 25.29
N VAL A 373 4.38 -12.97 25.05
CA VAL A 373 3.58 -12.09 25.92
C VAL A 373 3.44 -12.71 27.30
N ASP A 374 3.63 -11.89 28.34
CA ASP A 374 3.54 -12.35 29.74
C ASP A 374 2.17 -12.94 30.05
N PRO A 375 2.10 -14.14 30.67
CA PRO A 375 0.84 -14.77 31.04
C PRO A 375 -0.06 -13.90 31.95
N GLY A 376 0.53 -13.09 32.81
CA GLY A 376 -0.22 -12.16 33.66
C GLY A 376 -1.05 -11.16 32.86
N LEU A 377 -0.55 -10.70 31.72
CA LEU A 377 -1.29 -9.82 30.79
C LEU A 377 -2.37 -10.58 30.04
N LEU A 378 -2.10 -11.83 29.64
CA LEU A 378 -3.04 -12.64 28.85
C LEU A 378 -4.27 -13.09 29.65
N PHE A 379 -4.12 -13.27 30.94
CA PHE A 379 -5.22 -13.72 31.83
C PHE A 379 -5.91 -12.59 32.58
N ASP A 380 -5.49 -11.33 32.31
CA ASP A 380 -6.20 -10.17 32.86
C ASP A 380 -7.47 -9.88 32.02
N PRO A 381 -8.68 -10.08 32.60
CA PRO A 381 -9.94 -9.89 31.88
C PRO A 381 -10.23 -8.41 31.54
N ALA A 382 -9.51 -7.48 32.14
CA ALA A 382 -9.58 -6.07 31.80
C ALA A 382 -8.73 -5.71 30.58
N LEU A 383 -7.72 -6.52 30.24
CA LEU A 383 -6.84 -6.28 29.10
C LEU A 383 -7.29 -7.02 27.87
N LEU A 384 -7.59 -8.31 27.94
CA LEU A 384 -8.01 -9.12 26.79
C LEU A 384 -9.54 -9.26 26.80
N THR A 385 -10.23 -8.31 26.16
CA THR A 385 -11.68 -8.13 26.28
C THR A 385 -12.49 -8.83 25.19
N GLY A 386 -11.89 -9.12 24.04
CA GLY A 386 -12.57 -9.82 22.94
C GLY A 386 -11.66 -10.76 22.16
N LEU A 387 -12.12 -12.00 21.96
CA LEU A 387 -11.47 -13.02 21.16
C LEU A 387 -12.43 -13.52 20.09
N ILE A 388 -12.15 -13.19 18.83
CA ILE A 388 -13.03 -13.50 17.71
C ILE A 388 -12.25 -14.36 16.71
N ASN A 389 -12.88 -15.42 16.21
CA ASN A 389 -12.33 -16.17 15.08
C ASN A 389 -13.32 -16.16 13.92
N GLN A 390 -12.81 -15.90 12.73
CA GLN A 390 -13.60 -15.70 11.53
C GLN A 390 -13.10 -16.55 10.37
N SER A 391 -14.02 -17.16 9.65
CA SER A 391 -13.80 -17.77 8.35
C SER A 391 -14.96 -17.43 7.41
N LEU A 392 -14.71 -17.45 6.11
CA LEU A 392 -15.74 -17.19 5.10
C LEU A 392 -16.31 -18.51 4.56
N LEU A 393 -17.62 -18.53 4.40
CA LEU A 393 -18.34 -19.59 3.69
C LEU A 393 -18.96 -19.03 2.41
N PRO A 394 -19.03 -19.80 1.33
CA PRO A 394 -19.74 -19.39 0.12
C PRO A 394 -21.22 -19.09 0.43
N LYS A 395 -21.70 -17.92 0.00
CA LYS A 395 -23.11 -17.56 0.14
C LYS A 395 -23.92 -18.24 -0.94
N LEU A 396 -24.98 -18.93 -0.52
CA LEU A 396 -25.91 -19.54 -1.45
C LEU A 396 -26.66 -18.48 -2.26
N CYS A 397 -26.91 -18.76 -3.53
CA CYS A 397 -27.69 -17.87 -4.41
C CYS A 397 -29.08 -17.62 -3.83
N PRO A 398 -29.52 -16.36 -3.64
CA PRO A 398 -30.83 -16.07 -3.08
C PRO A 398 -31.98 -16.54 -3.95
N HIS A 399 -31.78 -16.70 -5.27
CA HIS A 399 -32.81 -17.07 -6.24
C HIS A 399 -32.94 -18.57 -6.44
N CYS A 400 -31.84 -19.35 -6.38
CA CYS A 400 -31.88 -20.79 -6.68
C CYS A 400 -31.49 -21.67 -5.49
N LYS A 401 -31.25 -21.11 -4.30
CA LYS A 401 -31.01 -21.93 -3.10
C LYS A 401 -32.24 -22.73 -2.74
N VAL A 402 -32.04 -24.01 -2.42
CA VAL A 402 -33.05 -24.92 -1.92
C VAL A 402 -32.84 -25.15 -0.43
N ARG A 403 -33.91 -25.46 0.31
CA ARG A 403 -33.81 -25.79 1.73
C ARG A 403 -33.23 -27.19 1.89
N PHE A 404 -32.33 -27.37 2.84
CA PHE A 404 -31.74 -28.67 3.14
C PHE A 404 -32.81 -29.75 3.44
N GLN A 405 -33.87 -29.36 4.17
CA GLN A 405 -34.97 -30.22 4.52
C GLN A 405 -35.71 -30.84 3.33
N ASP A 406 -35.77 -30.10 2.21
CA ASP A 406 -36.48 -30.53 0.99
C ASP A 406 -35.64 -31.50 0.13
N HIS A 407 -34.36 -31.73 0.48
CA HIS A 407 -33.39 -32.53 -0.29
C HIS A 407 -32.54 -33.47 0.58
N GLN A 408 -32.98 -33.79 1.80
CA GLN A 408 -32.26 -34.68 2.73
C GLN A 408 -31.93 -36.02 2.08
N ASP A 409 -32.88 -36.61 1.35
CA ASP A 409 -32.74 -37.94 0.72
C ASP A 409 -31.72 -37.97 -0.45
N GLN A 410 -31.29 -36.79 -0.97
CA GLN A 410 -30.32 -36.71 -2.05
C GLN A 410 -28.89 -36.48 -1.54
N LEU A 411 -28.72 -36.20 -0.25
CA LEU A 411 -27.45 -35.81 0.38
C LEU A 411 -26.96 -36.87 1.40
N ALA A 412 -27.72 -37.97 1.57
CA ALA A 412 -27.38 -39.12 2.41
C ALA A 412 -26.49 -40.15 1.62
#